data_5620e7e0dcd3511258de073cf278c321
#
_entry.id   5620e7e0dcd3511258de073cf278c321
#
_cell.length_a   1.000
_cell.length_b   1.000
_cell.length_c   1.000
_cell.angle_alpha   90.00
_cell.angle_beta   90.00
_cell.angle_gamma   90.00
#
_symmetry.space_group_name_H-M   'P 1'
#
loop_
_entity.id
_entity.type
_entity.pdbx_description
1 polymer ?
#
loop_
_entity_poly.entity_id
_entity_poly.type
_entity_poly.pdbx_seq_one_letter_code
_entity_poly.pdbx_strand_id
1 'polypeptide(L)'
;MLYRKVIPAPLEKVELGKNKKSTYYLTANLFYSSVHYQVRKQVVDAAKQFLLPHLQDCPVLGSNLSISIGYQSDMNNHFDLDNKAFFWQKVLCDLLKRMGKIEDDNVHHIQQIHYFFQKGEPNIIIQVNKL
;
A
#
# COMPACT_ATOMS: atom_id res chain seq x y z
N MET A 1 -3.41 18.45 -7.42
CA MET A 1 -3.06 17.03 -7.23
C MET A 1 -1.83 16.71 -8.04
N LEU A 2 -0.79 16.16 -7.41
CA LEU A 2 0.46 15.80 -8.09
C LEU A 2 0.36 14.45 -8.80
N TYR A 3 -0.36 13.51 -8.20
CA TYR A 3 -0.44 12.16 -8.73
C TYR A 3 -1.71 11.49 -8.24
N ARG A 4 -2.34 10.73 -9.12
CA ARG A 4 -3.48 9.87 -8.77
C ARG A 4 -3.37 8.57 -9.56
N LYS A 5 -3.56 7.46 -8.87
CA LYS A 5 -3.52 6.14 -9.49
C LYS A 5 -4.62 5.26 -8.92
N VAL A 6 -5.37 4.62 -9.79
CA VAL A 6 -6.35 3.60 -9.43
C VAL A 6 -5.77 2.25 -9.83
N ILE A 7 -5.67 1.34 -8.86
CA ILE A 7 -5.08 0.02 -9.05
C ILE A 7 -6.18 -1.01 -8.92
N PRO A 8 -6.59 -1.66 -10.03
CA PRO A 8 -7.68 -2.63 -9.99
C PRO A 8 -7.23 -3.96 -9.39
N ALA A 9 -8.22 -4.73 -8.93
CA ALA A 9 -8.02 -6.10 -8.44
C ALA A 9 -6.86 -6.20 -7.45
N PRO A 10 -6.94 -5.49 -6.30
CA PRO A 10 -5.83 -5.46 -5.36
C PRO A 10 -5.49 -6.85 -4.83
N LEU A 11 -4.19 -7.08 -4.65
CA LEU A 11 -3.71 -8.28 -3.99
C LEU A 11 -4.19 -8.26 -2.53
N GLU A 12 -4.82 -9.33 -2.07
CA GLU A 12 -5.40 -9.41 -0.73
C GLU A 12 -4.59 -10.31 0.21
N LYS A 13 -3.90 -11.27 -0.37
CA LYS A 13 -3.15 -12.26 0.40
C LYS A 13 -2.00 -12.82 -0.40
N VAL A 14 -1.03 -13.40 0.30
CA VAL A 14 0.11 -14.11 -0.28
C VAL A 14 0.16 -15.50 0.35
N GLU A 15 0.28 -16.52 -0.49
CA GLU A 15 0.40 -17.90 -0.06
C GLU A 15 1.85 -18.35 -0.23
N LEU A 16 2.44 -18.85 0.84
CA LEU A 16 3.83 -19.27 0.90
C LEU A 16 3.96 -20.68 1.44
N GLY A 17 5.15 -21.25 1.24
CA GLY A 17 5.49 -22.56 1.71
C GLY A 17 5.27 -23.64 0.67
N LYS A 18 5.72 -24.84 1.00
CA LYS A 18 5.57 -26.02 0.14
C LYS A 18 4.07 -26.32 -0.03
N ASN A 19 3.59 -26.36 -1.27
CA ASN A 19 2.18 -26.55 -1.64
C ASN A 19 1.28 -25.41 -1.16
N LYS A 20 1.83 -24.21 -0.95
CA LYS A 20 1.08 -23.00 -0.56
C LYS A 20 0.24 -23.22 0.70
N LYS A 21 0.83 -23.82 1.72
CA LYS A 21 0.12 -24.21 2.95
C LYS A 21 -0.18 -23.06 3.91
N SER A 22 0.52 -21.94 3.79
CA SER A 22 0.36 -20.81 4.70
C SER A 22 -0.12 -19.59 3.94
N THR A 23 -1.16 -18.95 4.45
CA THR A 23 -1.78 -17.76 3.87
C THR A 23 -1.51 -16.56 4.77
N TYR A 24 -1.02 -15.48 4.17
CA TYR A 24 -0.73 -14.22 4.87
C TYR A 24 -1.54 -13.11 4.24
N TYR A 25 -2.38 -12.48 5.05
CA TYR A 25 -3.22 -11.37 4.58
C TYR A 25 -2.45 -10.06 4.63
N LEU A 26 -2.69 -9.21 3.62
CA LEU A 26 -1.99 -7.94 3.48
C LEU A 26 -2.69 -6.87 4.33
N THR A 27 -2.38 -6.90 5.61
CA THR A 27 -2.96 -6.01 6.61
C THR A 27 -1.87 -5.54 7.58
N ALA A 28 -2.20 -4.53 8.40
CA ALA A 28 -1.29 -4.02 9.43
C ALA A 28 -0.86 -5.12 10.40
N ASN A 29 -1.72 -6.12 10.63
CA ASN A 29 -1.41 -7.23 11.54
C ASN A 29 -0.15 -8.00 11.12
N LEU A 30 0.18 -8.02 9.83
CA LEU A 30 1.42 -8.65 9.37
C LEU A 30 2.65 -8.04 10.05
N PHE A 31 2.65 -6.73 10.28
CA PHE A 31 3.77 -6.02 10.89
C PHE A 31 3.83 -6.18 12.40
N TYR A 32 2.69 -6.42 13.04
CA TYR A 32 2.57 -6.47 14.50
C TYR A 32 2.43 -7.89 15.04
N SER A 33 2.35 -8.89 14.16
CA SER A 33 2.23 -10.29 14.55
C SER A 33 3.60 -10.91 14.82
N SER A 34 3.58 -12.14 15.34
CA SER A 34 4.79 -12.93 15.59
C SER A 34 5.30 -13.64 14.34
N VAL A 35 4.88 -13.22 13.16
CA VAL A 35 5.36 -13.78 11.89
C VAL A 35 6.87 -13.62 11.78
N HIS A 36 7.57 -14.70 11.41
CA HIS A 36 9.01 -14.70 11.26
C HIS A 36 9.44 -13.61 10.26
N TYR A 37 10.55 -12.93 10.59
CA TYR A 37 11.07 -11.82 9.78
C TYR A 37 11.21 -12.16 8.30
N GLN A 38 11.79 -13.34 7.97
CA GLN A 38 12.02 -13.73 6.57
C GLN A 38 10.70 -13.96 5.82
N VAL A 39 9.71 -14.53 6.50
CA VAL A 39 8.38 -14.74 5.92
C VAL A 39 7.70 -13.40 5.66
N ARG A 40 7.74 -12.51 6.66
CA ARG A 40 7.18 -11.16 6.50
C ARG A 40 7.83 -10.42 5.33
N LYS A 41 9.15 -10.52 5.18
CA LYS A 41 9.87 -9.93 4.07
C LYS A 41 9.38 -10.46 2.72
N GLN A 42 9.16 -11.77 2.61
CA GLN A 42 8.66 -12.39 1.38
C GLN A 42 7.26 -11.86 1.03
N VAL A 43 6.39 -11.72 2.02
CA VAL A 43 5.03 -11.20 1.80
C VAL A 43 5.08 -9.75 1.33
N VAL A 44 5.89 -8.92 1.99
CA VAL A 44 6.05 -7.50 1.62
C VAL A 44 6.66 -7.38 0.23
N ASP A 45 7.66 -8.19 -0.11
CA ASP A 45 8.28 -8.18 -1.44
C ASP A 45 7.28 -8.56 -2.53
N ALA A 46 6.40 -9.53 -2.29
CA ALA A 46 5.33 -9.89 -3.22
C ALA A 46 4.36 -8.72 -3.44
N ALA A 47 4.01 -8.01 -2.39
CA ALA A 47 3.15 -6.81 -2.49
C ALA A 47 3.84 -5.69 -3.28
N LYS A 48 5.15 -5.50 -3.08
CA LYS A 48 5.92 -4.52 -3.85
C LYS A 48 5.98 -4.89 -5.34
N GLN A 49 6.17 -6.16 -5.66
CA GLN A 49 6.15 -6.63 -7.04
C GLN A 49 4.79 -6.43 -7.70
N PHE A 50 3.71 -6.59 -6.94
CA PHE A 50 2.36 -6.29 -7.43
C PHE A 50 2.19 -4.80 -7.73
N LEU A 51 2.63 -3.93 -6.82
CA LEU A 51 2.39 -2.49 -6.89
C LEU A 51 3.30 -1.78 -7.89
N LEU A 52 4.55 -2.21 -8.02
CA LEU A 52 5.58 -1.52 -8.79
C LEU A 52 5.18 -1.22 -10.24
N PRO A 53 4.60 -2.16 -11.03
CA PRO A 53 4.21 -1.85 -12.40
C PRO A 53 3.20 -0.72 -12.53
N HIS A 54 2.36 -0.54 -11.51
CA HIS A 54 1.33 0.51 -11.51
C HIS A 54 1.89 1.90 -11.21
N LEU A 55 3.12 1.99 -10.72
CA LEU A 55 3.75 3.26 -10.31
C LEU A 55 4.75 3.80 -11.33
N GLN A 56 4.90 3.16 -12.48
CA GLN A 56 5.91 3.54 -13.46
C GLN A 56 5.70 4.94 -14.03
N ASP A 57 4.48 5.41 -14.05
CA ASP A 57 4.11 6.74 -14.53
C ASP A 57 4.17 7.84 -13.44
N CYS A 58 4.61 7.48 -12.25
CA CYS A 58 4.69 8.43 -11.13
C CYS A 58 5.84 9.43 -11.37
N PRO A 59 5.55 10.75 -11.32
CA PRO A 59 6.61 11.74 -11.41
C PRO A 59 7.39 11.84 -10.10
N VAL A 60 8.48 12.58 -10.09
CA VAL A 60 9.16 12.96 -8.85
C VAL A 60 8.22 13.87 -8.06
N LEU A 61 7.94 13.49 -6.82
CA LEU A 61 6.90 14.16 -6.02
C LEU A 61 7.48 15.26 -5.12
N GLY A 62 8.73 15.13 -4.72
CA GLY A 62 9.38 16.12 -3.85
C GLY A 62 9.04 15.91 -2.38
N SER A 63 8.77 17.02 -1.68
CA SER A 63 8.48 17.04 -0.25
C SER A 63 7.21 17.83 0.05
N ASN A 64 6.86 17.96 1.33
CA ASN A 64 5.63 18.61 1.80
C ASN A 64 4.38 17.99 1.17
N LEU A 65 4.25 16.70 1.33
CA LEU A 65 3.21 15.91 0.67
C LEU A 65 2.10 15.50 1.62
N SER A 66 0.90 15.41 1.07
CA SER A 66 -0.23 14.69 1.66
C SER A 66 -0.51 13.47 0.79
N ILE A 67 -0.57 12.29 1.41
CA ILE A 67 -0.86 11.04 0.70
C ILE A 67 -2.19 10.50 1.20
N SER A 68 -3.06 10.15 0.26
CA SER A 68 -4.33 9.49 0.57
C SER A 68 -4.31 8.08 -0.02
N ILE A 69 -4.69 7.11 0.78
CA ILE A 69 -4.88 5.72 0.37
C ILE A 69 -6.35 5.40 0.49
N GLY A 70 -6.98 5.15 -0.64
CA GLY A 70 -8.39 4.77 -0.70
C GLY A 70 -8.53 3.28 -0.96
N TYR A 71 -9.52 2.69 -0.34
CA TYR A 71 -9.91 1.31 -0.60
C TYR A 71 -11.33 1.30 -1.14
N GLN A 72 -11.50 0.78 -2.33
CA GLN A 72 -12.82 0.66 -2.96
C GLN A 72 -13.21 -0.79 -3.02
N SER A 73 -14.43 -1.11 -2.61
CA SER A 73 -14.96 -2.46 -2.64
C SER A 73 -16.48 -2.44 -2.69
N ASP A 74 -17.06 -3.42 -3.33
CA ASP A 74 -18.50 -3.69 -3.32
C ASP A 74 -18.88 -4.80 -2.34
N MET A 75 -17.91 -5.32 -1.59
CA MET A 75 -18.13 -6.41 -0.64
C MET A 75 -19.03 -5.98 0.51
N ASN A 76 -19.91 -6.89 0.90
CA ASN A 76 -20.76 -6.72 2.08
C ASN A 76 -20.03 -7.03 3.38
N ASN A 77 -18.80 -7.54 3.29
CA ASN A 77 -18.00 -7.89 4.46
C ASN A 77 -17.46 -6.62 5.14
N HIS A 78 -17.55 -6.58 6.44
CA HIS A 78 -16.96 -5.52 7.22
C HIS A 78 -15.47 -5.78 7.39
N PHE A 79 -14.65 -4.74 7.19
CA PHE A 79 -13.23 -4.79 7.47
C PHE A 79 -12.77 -3.46 8.04
N ASP A 80 -11.66 -3.48 8.75
CA ASP A 80 -11.06 -2.25 9.29
C ASP A 80 -10.26 -1.56 8.19
N LEU A 81 -10.69 -0.36 7.82
CA LEU A 81 -10.05 0.42 6.75
C LEU A 81 -8.58 0.68 7.05
N ASP A 82 -8.25 1.11 8.27
CA ASP A 82 -6.89 1.42 8.67
C ASP A 82 -5.98 0.18 8.59
N ASN A 83 -6.50 -0.99 8.89
CA ASN A 83 -5.73 -2.23 8.86
C ASN A 83 -5.26 -2.58 7.45
N LYS A 84 -6.12 -2.39 6.45
CA LYS A 84 -5.76 -2.62 5.05
C LYS A 84 -4.95 -1.46 4.46
N ALA A 85 -5.38 -0.23 4.69
CA ALA A 85 -4.74 0.95 4.11
C ALA A 85 -3.32 1.16 4.65
N PHE A 86 -3.09 0.89 5.93
CA PHE A 86 -1.77 0.99 6.54
C PHE A 86 -0.74 0.09 5.86
N PHE A 87 -1.14 -1.14 5.52
CA PHE A 87 -0.24 -2.06 4.83
C PHE A 87 0.23 -1.45 3.51
N TRP A 88 -0.72 -0.98 2.69
CA TRP A 88 -0.39 -0.41 1.37
C TRP A 88 0.34 0.91 1.48
N GLN A 89 0.08 1.70 2.53
CA GLN A 89 0.85 2.90 2.81
C GLN A 89 2.33 2.58 3.01
N LYS A 90 2.64 1.56 3.81
CA LYS A 90 4.02 1.16 4.05
C LYS A 90 4.71 0.69 2.78
N VAL A 91 4.05 -0.14 2.01
CA VAL A 91 4.58 -0.63 0.74
C VAL A 91 4.79 0.51 -0.26
N LEU A 92 3.81 1.39 -0.38
CA LEU A 92 3.88 2.54 -1.29
C LEU A 92 5.04 3.46 -0.94
N CYS A 93 5.16 3.86 0.31
CA CYS A 93 6.21 4.78 0.73
C CYS A 93 7.61 4.20 0.52
N ASP A 94 7.80 2.92 0.82
CA ASP A 94 9.06 2.25 0.54
C ASP A 94 9.41 2.23 -0.95
N LEU A 95 8.42 1.97 -1.81
CA LEU A 95 8.64 1.96 -3.25
C LEU A 95 8.93 3.34 -3.79
N LEU A 96 8.18 4.36 -3.37
CA LEU A 96 8.42 5.73 -3.82
C LEU A 96 9.81 6.21 -3.46
N LYS A 97 10.28 5.84 -2.28
CA LYS A 97 11.64 6.13 -1.83
C LYS A 97 12.68 5.43 -2.70
N ARG A 98 12.50 4.13 -2.95
CA ARG A 98 13.41 3.34 -3.80
C ARG A 98 13.46 3.84 -5.24
N MET A 99 12.32 4.29 -5.77
CA MET A 99 12.22 4.81 -7.12
C MET A 99 12.75 6.24 -7.25
N GLY A 100 13.14 6.87 -6.14
CA GLY A 100 13.59 8.25 -6.13
C GLY A 100 12.47 9.27 -6.32
N LYS A 101 11.23 8.90 -6.11
CA LYS A 101 10.07 9.80 -6.25
C LYS A 101 9.87 10.68 -5.03
N ILE A 102 10.31 10.22 -3.87
CA ILE A 102 10.44 10.98 -2.63
C ILE A 102 11.84 10.73 -2.08
N GLU A 103 12.36 11.69 -1.32
CA GLU A 103 13.69 11.56 -0.72
C GLU A 103 13.64 10.62 0.49
N ASP A 104 12.63 10.77 1.33
CA ASP A 104 12.39 9.94 2.49
C ASP A 104 10.89 9.98 2.83
N ASP A 105 10.44 9.10 3.70
CA ASP A 105 9.04 9.03 4.14
C ASP A 105 8.80 9.64 5.53
N ASN A 106 9.77 10.40 6.05
CA ASN A 106 9.64 11.07 7.34
C ASN A 106 8.77 12.33 7.24
N VAL A 107 8.55 13.00 8.39
CA VAL A 107 7.66 14.15 8.51
C VAL A 107 8.10 15.40 7.72
N HIS A 108 9.33 15.43 7.24
CA HIS A 108 9.80 16.53 6.37
C HIS A 108 9.31 16.37 4.95
N HIS A 109 8.93 15.17 4.56
CA HIS A 109 8.52 14.84 3.20
C HIS A 109 7.04 14.48 3.11
N ILE A 110 6.53 13.69 4.06
CA ILE A 110 5.12 13.30 4.12
C ILE A 110 4.55 13.80 5.44
N GLN A 111 3.70 14.82 5.36
CA GLN A 111 3.18 15.51 6.55
C GLN A 111 1.76 15.13 6.89
N GLN A 112 1.00 14.59 5.94
CA GLN A 112 -0.36 14.13 6.16
C GLN A 112 -0.59 12.82 5.44
N ILE A 113 -1.29 11.91 6.10
CA ILE A 113 -1.71 10.64 5.53
C ILE A 113 -3.19 10.48 5.84
N HIS A 114 -3.99 10.19 4.81
CA HIS A 114 -5.43 10.00 4.91
C HIS A 114 -5.81 8.64 4.36
N TYR A 115 -6.73 7.97 5.05
CA TYR A 115 -7.37 6.77 4.55
C TYR A 115 -8.83 7.04 4.26
N PHE A 116 -9.34 6.49 3.17
CA PHE A 116 -10.75 6.63 2.85
C PHE A 116 -11.28 5.36 2.21
N PHE A 117 -12.57 5.14 2.35
CA PHE A 117 -13.30 4.04 1.74
C PHE A 117 -14.39 4.60 0.85
N GLN A 118 -14.59 3.94 -0.29
CA GLN A 118 -15.76 4.20 -1.12
C GLN A 118 -16.28 2.88 -1.70
N LYS A 119 -17.55 2.85 -2.03
CA LYS A 119 -18.20 1.65 -2.58
C LYS A 119 -18.00 1.61 -4.09
N GLY A 120 -17.73 0.42 -4.62
CA GLY A 120 -17.53 0.21 -6.05
C GLY A 120 -16.70 -1.02 -6.33
N GLU A 121 -16.24 -1.19 -7.56
CA GLU A 121 -15.37 -2.30 -7.91
C GLU A 121 -14.08 -2.28 -7.09
N PRO A 122 -13.51 -3.47 -6.75
CA PRO A 122 -12.31 -3.54 -5.92
C PRO A 122 -11.12 -2.81 -6.53
N ASN A 123 -10.68 -1.75 -5.87
CA ASN A 123 -9.53 -0.93 -6.28
C ASN A 123 -8.79 -0.42 -5.06
N ILE A 124 -7.49 -0.15 -5.24
CA ILE A 124 -6.75 0.73 -4.36
C ILE A 124 -6.60 2.07 -5.08
N ILE A 125 -6.85 3.16 -4.38
CA ILE A 125 -6.76 4.51 -4.95
C ILE A 125 -5.65 5.26 -4.21
N ILE A 126 -4.67 5.74 -4.97
CA ILE A 126 -3.54 6.51 -4.43
C ILE A 126 -3.68 7.93 -4.92
N GLN A 127 -3.63 8.89 -4.00
CA GLN A 127 -3.65 10.32 -4.32
C GLN A 127 -2.53 11.01 -3.57
N VAL A 128 -1.78 11.84 -4.28
CA VAL A 128 -0.70 12.62 -3.69
C VAL A 128 -0.93 14.09 -4.01
N ASN A 129 -0.93 14.92 -2.98
CA ASN A 129 -1.09 16.36 -3.10
C ASN A 129 0.10 17.07 -2.47
N LYS A 130 0.43 18.23 -3.02
CA LYS A 130 1.38 19.15 -2.41
C LYS A 130 0.67 19.95 -1.33
N LEU A 131 1.28 20.06 -0.18
CA LEU A 131 0.77 20.93 0.89
C LEU A 131 1.25 22.36 0.75
#